data_9350e004dfc23f4cc3b49b2ed2715501
#
_entry.id   9350e004dfc23f4cc3b49b2ed2715501
#
_cell.length_a   1.000
_cell.length_b   1.000
_cell.length_c   1.000
_cell.angle_alpha   90.00
_cell.angle_beta   90.00
_cell.angle_gamma   90.00
#
_symmetry.space_group_name_H-M   'P 1'
#
loop_
_entity.id
_entity.type
_entity.pdbx_description
1 polymer ?
#
loop_
_entity_poly.entity_id
_entity_poly.type
_entity_poly.pdbx_seq_one_letter_code
_entity_poly.pdbx_strand_id
1 'polypeptide(L)'
;EFDLISLNKVLEHVKDPGKLLKISKKFLKNNGIAYIEVPDIKAKSGGKHRQEFCVDHLHLFSKYSLNNLANFCGFETLSIQRLNEPSGKFTLLGFFKKKEAI
;
A
#
# COMPACT_ATOMS: atom_id res chain seq x y z
N GLU A 1 20.84 -3.52 4.17
CA GLU A 1 19.85 -3.50 3.10
C GLU A 1 19.06 -4.79 3.07
N PHE A 2 17.85 -4.72 2.58
CA PHE A 2 16.90 -5.82 2.66
C PHE A 2 16.41 -6.20 1.28
N ASP A 3 16.05 -7.48 1.13
CA ASP A 3 15.43 -7.97 -0.09
C ASP A 3 13.94 -7.69 -0.12
N LEU A 4 13.32 -7.58 1.06
CA LEU A 4 11.88 -7.42 1.19
C LEU A 4 11.57 -6.52 2.38
N ILE A 5 10.66 -5.60 2.18
CA ILE A 5 10.08 -4.81 3.26
C ILE A 5 8.57 -4.97 3.18
N SER A 6 7.94 -5.20 4.33
CA SER A 6 6.50 -5.40 4.40
C SER A 6 5.86 -4.28 5.20
N LEU A 7 4.80 -3.69 4.64
CA LEU A 7 4.02 -2.64 5.30
C LEU A 7 2.58 -3.10 5.38
N ASN A 8 2.26 -3.85 6.43
CA ASN A 8 0.94 -4.42 6.60
C ASN A 8 0.03 -3.45 7.32
N LYS A 9 -0.89 -2.83 6.56
CA LYS A 9 -1.89 -1.93 7.12
C LYS A 9 -1.25 -0.79 7.89
N VAL A 10 -0.23 -0.19 7.30
CA VAL A 10 0.51 0.92 7.87
C VAL A 10 0.26 2.22 7.13
N LEU A 11 0.26 2.17 5.79
CA LEU A 11 0.23 3.39 4.98
C LEU A 11 -1.01 4.24 5.21
N GLU A 12 -2.14 3.62 5.52
CA GLU A 12 -3.38 4.37 5.73
C GLU A 12 -3.37 5.16 7.02
N HIS A 13 -2.44 4.86 7.92
CA HIS A 13 -2.38 5.49 9.23
C HIS A 13 -1.32 6.58 9.36
N VAL A 14 -0.39 6.67 8.41
CA VAL A 14 0.71 7.62 8.54
C VAL A 14 0.37 8.93 7.86
N LYS A 15 0.94 10.01 8.34
CA LYS A 15 0.66 11.33 7.78
C LYS A 15 1.13 11.47 6.35
N ASP A 16 2.29 10.90 6.04
CA ASP A 16 2.89 11.05 4.72
C ASP A 16 3.34 9.70 4.20
N PRO A 17 2.43 8.97 3.57
CA PRO A 17 2.78 7.63 3.06
C PRO A 17 3.84 7.68 1.97
N GLY A 18 3.89 8.74 1.19
CA GLY A 18 4.94 8.88 0.18
C GLY A 18 6.31 8.96 0.81
N LYS A 19 6.43 9.71 1.90
CA LYS A 19 7.71 9.81 2.60
C LYS A 19 8.14 8.47 3.17
N LEU A 20 7.20 7.73 3.75
CA LEU A 20 7.51 6.40 4.28
C LEU A 20 7.98 5.47 3.18
N LEU A 21 7.32 5.50 2.02
CA LEU A 21 7.74 4.67 0.89
C LEU A 21 9.13 5.04 0.39
N LYS A 22 9.42 6.33 0.32
CA LYS A 22 10.74 6.77 -0.12
C LYS A 22 11.84 6.35 0.86
N ILE A 23 11.54 6.42 2.14
CA ILE A 23 12.49 5.97 3.16
C ILE A 23 12.69 4.46 3.05
N SER A 24 11.59 3.72 2.92
CA SER A 24 11.67 2.27 2.78
C SER A 24 12.50 1.87 1.57
N LYS A 25 12.36 2.62 0.48
CA LYS A 25 13.13 2.35 -0.72
C LYS A 25 14.62 2.40 -0.47
N LYS A 26 15.06 3.31 0.39
CA LYS A 26 16.49 3.44 0.68
C LYS A 26 17.07 2.20 1.35
N PHE A 27 16.26 1.46 2.08
CA PHE A 27 16.72 0.26 2.77
C PHE A 27 16.59 -1.01 1.92
N LEU A 28 15.99 -0.91 0.75
CA LEU A 28 15.86 -2.06 -0.14
C LEU A 28 17.08 -2.16 -1.05
N LYS A 29 17.51 -3.39 -1.30
CA LYS A 29 18.50 -3.65 -2.34
C LYS A 29 17.90 -3.34 -3.70
N ASN A 30 18.75 -3.14 -4.69
CA ASN A 30 18.27 -3.05 -6.07
C ASN A 30 17.47 -4.30 -6.39
N ASN A 31 16.32 -4.11 -7.04
CA ASN A 31 15.37 -5.17 -7.32
C ASN A 31 14.70 -5.75 -6.08
N GLY A 32 14.86 -5.08 -4.92
CA GLY A 32 14.15 -5.47 -3.72
C GLY A 32 12.66 -5.21 -3.83
N ILE A 33 11.88 -5.89 -3.01
CA ILE A 33 10.42 -5.87 -3.09
C ILE A 33 9.84 -5.20 -1.86
N ALA A 34 8.85 -4.33 -2.08
CA ALA A 34 8.00 -3.82 -1.02
C ALA A 34 6.64 -4.49 -1.14
N TYR A 35 6.18 -5.12 -0.07
CA TYR A 35 4.86 -5.70 0.02
C TYR A 35 3.98 -4.78 0.84
N ILE A 36 2.84 -4.37 0.28
CA ILE A 36 1.98 -3.38 0.92
C ILE A 36 0.56 -3.92 1.02
N GLU A 37 -0.01 -3.86 2.24
CA GLU A 37 -1.42 -4.16 2.46
C GLU A 37 -2.11 -2.91 2.97
N VAL A 38 -3.21 -2.54 2.34
CA VAL A 38 -4.05 -1.43 2.79
C VAL A 38 -5.51 -1.79 2.54
N PRO A 39 -6.45 -1.21 3.29
CA PRO A 39 -7.87 -1.41 3.00
C PRO A 39 -8.22 -0.82 1.63
N ASP A 40 -9.16 -1.48 0.94
CA ASP A 40 -9.60 -1.05 -0.38
C ASP A 40 -10.83 -0.16 -0.24
N ILE A 41 -10.72 1.07 -0.69
CA ILE A 41 -11.83 2.01 -0.60
C ILE A 41 -13.04 1.55 -1.41
N LYS A 42 -12.81 0.84 -2.50
CA LYS A 42 -13.91 0.39 -3.35
C LYS A 42 -14.74 -0.70 -2.73
N ALA A 43 -14.26 -1.32 -1.68
CA ALA A 43 -14.94 -2.43 -1.04
C ALA A 43 -15.80 -1.95 0.11
N LYS A 44 -16.42 -0.82 -0.05
CA LYS A 44 -17.20 -0.21 1.02
C LYS A 44 -18.68 -0.55 0.94
N SER A 45 -19.00 -1.75 0.53
CA SER A 45 -20.41 -2.13 0.42
C SER A 45 -21.14 -2.03 1.74
N GLY A 46 -20.44 -2.19 2.83
CA GLY A 46 -21.00 -1.89 4.14
C GLY A 46 -21.04 -0.41 4.42
N GLY A 47 -20.46 0.36 3.52
CA GLY A 47 -20.59 1.79 3.48
C GLY A 47 -20.12 2.50 4.71
N LYS A 48 -20.99 3.36 5.15
CA LYS A 48 -20.71 4.27 6.24
C LYS A 48 -20.41 3.60 7.57
N HIS A 49 -20.68 2.33 7.69
CA HIS A 49 -20.46 1.62 8.95
C HIS A 49 -19.12 0.91 9.01
N ARG A 50 -18.32 1.01 7.99
CA ARG A 50 -17.05 0.33 7.95
C ARG A 50 -16.04 1.07 8.82
N GLN A 51 -15.39 0.34 9.70
CA GLN A 51 -14.44 0.95 10.63
C GLN A 51 -13.20 1.49 9.93
N GLU A 52 -12.84 0.92 8.81
CA GLU A 52 -11.66 1.42 8.11
C GLU A 52 -11.86 2.83 7.56
N PHE A 53 -13.08 3.35 7.60
CA PHE A 53 -13.34 4.73 7.20
C PHE A 53 -13.51 5.65 8.41
N CYS A 54 -13.13 5.19 9.59
CA CYS A 54 -13.19 6.00 10.79
C CYS A 54 -11.94 6.86 10.93
N VAL A 55 -11.90 7.63 12.03
CA VAL A 55 -10.87 8.66 12.22
C VAL A 55 -9.43 8.14 12.26
N ASP A 56 -9.24 6.86 12.55
CA ASP A 56 -7.90 6.30 12.61
C ASP A 56 -7.25 6.19 11.24
N HIS A 57 -8.04 6.24 10.18
CA HIS A 57 -7.52 6.07 8.83
C HIS A 57 -7.37 7.42 8.18
N LEU A 58 -6.14 7.87 8.05
CA LEU A 58 -5.84 9.16 7.46
C LEU A 58 -5.92 9.14 5.95
N HIS A 59 -5.77 7.97 5.33
CA HIS A 59 -5.74 7.84 3.87
C HIS A 59 -6.60 6.66 3.44
N LEU A 60 -7.27 6.83 2.31
CA LEU A 60 -8.06 5.76 1.69
C LEU A 60 -7.44 5.44 0.35
N PHE A 61 -7.26 4.16 0.07
CA PHE A 61 -6.60 3.72 -1.14
C PHE A 61 -7.51 2.93 -2.05
N SER A 62 -7.37 3.17 -3.35
CA SER A 62 -7.89 2.30 -4.40
C SER A 62 -6.69 1.66 -5.07
N LYS A 63 -6.95 0.67 -5.94
CA LYS A 63 -5.86 0.10 -6.76
C LYS A 63 -5.14 1.22 -7.51
N TYR A 64 -5.92 2.15 -8.05
CA TYR A 64 -5.37 3.22 -8.85
C TYR A 64 -4.47 4.15 -8.04
N SER A 65 -4.96 4.61 -6.90
CA SER A 65 -4.18 5.55 -6.09
C SER A 65 -2.95 4.90 -5.48
N LEU A 66 -3.06 3.63 -5.08
CA LEU A 66 -1.89 2.92 -4.54
C LEU A 66 -0.83 2.72 -5.63
N ASN A 67 -1.27 2.34 -6.83
CA ASN A 67 -0.36 2.20 -7.96
C ASN A 67 0.36 3.51 -8.24
N ASN A 68 -0.38 4.60 -8.28
CA ASN A 68 0.21 5.91 -8.60
C ASN A 68 1.18 6.36 -7.52
N LEU A 69 0.83 6.15 -6.26
CA LEU A 69 1.71 6.54 -5.17
C LEU A 69 3.03 5.77 -5.22
N ALA A 70 2.95 4.46 -5.43
CA ALA A 70 4.15 3.63 -5.48
C ALA A 70 5.04 4.03 -6.65
N ASN A 71 4.44 4.25 -7.82
CA ASN A 71 5.21 4.65 -8.99
C ASN A 71 5.86 6.01 -8.80
N PHE A 72 5.14 6.93 -8.19
CA PHE A 72 5.68 8.26 -7.91
C PHE A 72 6.88 8.18 -6.96
N CYS A 73 6.86 7.23 -6.04
CA CYS A 73 7.93 7.06 -5.06
C CYS A 73 9.10 6.22 -5.55
N GLY A 74 9.10 5.82 -6.82
CA GLY A 74 10.24 5.11 -7.39
C GLY A 74 10.12 3.61 -7.37
N PHE A 75 8.91 3.09 -7.34
CA PHE A 75 8.65 1.65 -7.41
C PHE A 75 7.97 1.28 -8.70
N GLU A 76 8.23 0.06 -9.15
CA GLU A 76 7.52 -0.53 -10.27
C GLU A 76 6.47 -1.49 -9.71
N THR A 77 5.23 -1.35 -10.15
CA THR A 77 4.16 -2.23 -9.69
C THR A 77 4.28 -3.59 -10.34
N LEU A 78 4.43 -4.64 -9.52
CA LEU A 78 4.42 -6.00 -10.03
C LEU A 78 3.02 -6.56 -10.04
N SER A 79 2.25 -6.34 -8.99
CA SER A 79 0.85 -6.74 -8.96
C SER A 79 0.14 -6.00 -7.85
N ILE A 80 -1.16 -5.77 -8.04
CA ILE A 80 -2.05 -5.30 -6.98
C ILE A 80 -3.29 -6.15 -7.07
N GLN A 81 -3.61 -6.86 -5.99
CA GLN A 81 -4.75 -7.75 -5.94
C GLN A 81 -5.70 -7.32 -4.83
N ARG A 82 -6.97 -7.60 -5.02
CA ARG A 82 -7.98 -7.36 -4.01
C ARG A 82 -8.32 -8.69 -3.34
N LEU A 83 -8.23 -8.69 -2.02
CA LEU A 83 -8.59 -9.85 -1.22
C LEU A 83 -9.89 -9.58 -0.49
N ASN A 84 -10.83 -10.49 -0.63
CA ASN A 84 -12.08 -10.45 0.13
C ASN A 84 -11.90 -11.31 1.38
N GLU A 85 -11.76 -10.65 2.53
CA GLU A 85 -11.51 -11.36 3.77
C GLU A 85 -12.79 -11.97 4.33
N PRO A 86 -12.67 -13.01 5.17
CA PRO A 86 -13.85 -13.64 5.76
C PRO A 86 -14.74 -12.68 6.54
N SER A 87 -14.17 -11.61 7.07
CA SER A 87 -14.92 -10.59 7.79
C SER A 87 -15.79 -9.72 6.89
N GLY A 88 -15.69 -9.90 5.57
CA GLY A 88 -16.40 -9.06 4.61
C GLY A 88 -15.62 -7.83 4.20
N LYS A 89 -14.42 -7.64 4.72
CA LYS A 89 -13.56 -6.53 4.32
C LYS A 89 -12.80 -6.88 3.06
N PHE A 90 -12.44 -5.86 2.33
CA PHE A 90 -11.58 -6.02 1.17
C PHE A 90 -10.25 -5.33 1.45
N THR A 91 -9.18 -5.99 1.05
CA THR A 91 -7.82 -5.52 1.27
C THR A 91 -7.09 -5.52 -0.06
N LEU A 92 -6.29 -4.48 -0.28
CA LEU A 92 -5.39 -4.46 -1.43
C LEU A 92 -4.05 -5.03 -1.02
N LEU A 93 -3.55 -5.95 -1.82
CA LEU A 93 -2.24 -6.58 -1.63
C LEU A 93 -1.38 -6.18 -2.80
N GLY A 94 -0.33 -5.43 -2.54
CA GLY A 94 0.53 -4.95 -3.62
C GLY A 94 1.96 -5.43 -3.46
N PHE A 95 2.55 -5.82 -4.58
CA PHE A 95 3.97 -6.12 -4.66
C PHE A 95 4.62 -5.12 -5.59
N PHE A 96 5.63 -4.45 -5.09
CA PHE A 96 6.28 -3.37 -5.82
C PHE A 96 7.79 -3.58 -5.79
N LYS A 97 8.43 -3.41 -6.94
CA LYS A 97 9.86 -3.59 -7.05
C LYS A 97 10.55 -2.24 -7.07
N LYS A 98 11.64 -2.12 -6.33
CA LYS A 98 12.43 -0.90 -6.33
C LYS A 98 13.01 -0.69 -7.72
N LYS A 99 12.76 0.50 -8.29
CA LYS A 99 13.39 0.86 -9.57
C LYS A 99 14.82 1.27 -9.31
N GLU A 100 15.68 0.89 -10.23
CA GLU A 100 17.07 1.30 -10.13
C GLU A 100 17.19 2.79 -10.43
N ALA A 101 18.09 3.43 -9.71
CA ALA A 101 18.41 4.82 -10.00
C ALA A 101 19.19 4.86 -11.32
N ILE A 102 18.86 5.83 -12.14
CA ILE A 102 19.54 6.00 -13.42
C ILE A 102 20.34 7.27 -13.38
#